data_18294201d3b1e4122098ee4940f8a7ee
#
_entry.id   18294201d3b1e4122098ee4940f8a7ee
#
_cell.length_a   1.000
_cell.length_b   1.000
_cell.length_c   1.000
_cell.angle_alpha   90.00
_cell.angle_beta   90.00
_cell.angle_gamma   90.00
#
_symmetry.space_group_name_H-M   'P 1'
#
loop_
_entity.id
_entity.type
_entity.pdbx_description
1 polymer ?
#
loop_
_entity_poly.entity_id
_entity_poly.type
_entity_poly.pdbx_seq_one_letter_code
_entity_poly.pdbx_strand_id
1 'polypeptide(L)'
;MAEESKSKMTYRYLGNSGLKVSVLAIGTMLTNYYKKDVEAWMECANAAYEAGVNYFDTAEIYGMGDGDKMLGESIKKYGWKRDNLVISVKIFSSSPAPTHNFMSRKHIIEGTKESLKNLGLDYCDLVFSHRPDYQTPLEETVRAFSWLIDHGYAKYWCTSTWPPALISDAIGICEELGLHKPIADQCQYNMLSRNDVERDYMNTFESHKYGTTVWSPLAGGLLSGKYNDGNIPEDSRCGKSEAFKGMMWGPMMGDDIIEQRKKMFSGLKEIADELSCTQAELALAWVIVNKDVSTCIFGASKISQVDSNVKALEVAEKWTPEIEERINNLLKNEPEMPVHYRTFAPWPARRPTRVNYDFKAGVLEQ
;
A
#
# COMPACT_ATOMS: atom_id res chain seq x y z
N MET A 1 -29.06 -4.47 25.58
CA MET A 1 -28.37 -5.00 24.41
C MET A 1 -27.05 -4.23 24.37
N ALA A 2 -25.95 -4.88 24.61
CA ALA A 2 -24.64 -4.24 24.52
C ALA A 2 -24.41 -3.89 23.05
N GLU A 3 -24.21 -2.62 22.73
CA GLU A 3 -23.60 -2.23 21.48
C GLU A 3 -22.20 -2.87 21.47
N GLU A 4 -22.01 -3.89 20.63
CA GLU A 4 -20.67 -4.33 20.27
C GLU A 4 -19.94 -3.11 19.71
N SER A 5 -18.93 -2.68 20.43
CA SER A 5 -17.99 -1.64 20.00
C SER A 5 -17.35 -2.09 18.69
N LYS A 6 -17.96 -1.75 17.53
CA LYS A 6 -17.28 -1.87 16.25
C LYS A 6 -16.02 -1.01 16.35
N SER A 7 -14.86 -1.61 16.13
CA SER A 7 -13.59 -0.89 16.14
C SER A 7 -13.70 0.28 15.17
N LYS A 8 -13.48 1.48 15.67
CA LYS A 8 -13.77 2.69 14.93
C LYS A 8 -12.68 2.91 13.88
N MET A 9 -12.97 2.69 12.59
CA MET A 9 -12.04 2.92 11.49
C MET A 9 -11.42 4.32 11.58
N THR A 10 -10.11 4.38 11.46
CA THR A 10 -9.35 5.63 11.44
C THR A 10 -9.13 6.07 9.99
N TYR A 11 -9.18 7.38 9.74
CA TYR A 11 -8.98 7.99 8.42
C TYR A 11 -7.84 8.98 8.44
N ARG A 12 -7.03 8.97 7.37
CA ARG A 12 -5.89 9.88 7.17
C ARG A 12 -6.03 10.63 5.85
N TYR A 13 -5.44 11.81 5.79
CA TYR A 13 -5.29 12.51 4.51
C TYR A 13 -4.28 11.76 3.63
N LEU A 14 -4.58 11.66 2.34
CA LEU A 14 -3.66 11.09 1.37
C LEU A 14 -2.72 12.18 0.85
N GLY A 15 -1.49 12.17 1.36
CA GLY A 15 -0.49 13.17 1.02
C GLY A 15 -0.97 14.60 1.26
N ASN A 16 -0.54 15.51 0.40
CA ASN A 16 -0.94 16.92 0.42
C ASN A 16 -2.27 17.16 -0.31
N SER A 17 -3.29 16.36 0.02
CA SER A 17 -4.62 16.48 -0.56
C SER A 17 -5.70 16.56 0.51
N GLY A 18 -6.91 17.01 0.14
CA GLY A 18 -8.09 16.97 1.00
C GLY A 18 -8.77 15.60 1.10
N LEU A 19 -8.27 14.60 0.36
CA LEU A 19 -8.87 13.27 0.33
C LEU A 19 -8.54 12.48 1.59
N LYS A 20 -9.57 12.00 2.28
CA LYS A 20 -9.42 11.10 3.43
C LYS A 20 -9.63 9.65 3.03
N VAL A 21 -8.67 8.79 3.37
CA VAL A 21 -8.70 7.36 3.16
C VAL A 21 -8.69 6.62 4.51
N SER A 22 -9.38 5.49 4.59
CA SER A 22 -9.28 4.59 5.74
C SER A 22 -7.85 4.06 5.84
N VAL A 23 -7.30 3.91 7.05
CA VAL A 23 -5.93 3.41 7.25
C VAL A 23 -5.75 1.95 6.82
N LEU A 24 -6.85 1.24 6.64
CA LEU A 24 -6.91 -0.08 6.02
C LEU A 24 -7.70 0.01 4.71
N ALA A 25 -7.22 -0.69 3.69
CA ALA A 25 -7.84 -0.77 2.37
C ALA A 25 -7.85 -2.21 1.88
N ILE A 26 -8.74 -2.55 0.95
CA ILE A 26 -8.79 -3.89 0.37
C ILE A 26 -8.52 -3.86 -1.13
N GLY A 27 -7.70 -4.81 -1.61
CA GLY A 27 -7.31 -4.93 -3.02
C GLY A 27 -7.88 -6.15 -3.73
N THR A 28 -8.10 -6.03 -5.05
CA THR A 28 -8.65 -7.10 -5.90
C THR A 28 -7.59 -8.10 -6.38
N MET A 29 -6.30 -7.81 -6.20
CA MET A 29 -5.20 -8.59 -6.79
C MET A 29 -5.23 -10.08 -6.44
N LEU A 30 -5.61 -10.46 -5.21
CA LEU A 30 -5.52 -11.85 -4.74
C LEU A 30 -6.45 -12.80 -5.48
N THR A 31 -7.65 -12.37 -5.80
CA THR A 31 -8.72 -13.21 -6.36
C THR A 31 -8.45 -13.58 -7.81
N ASN A 32 -7.81 -12.68 -8.55
CA ASN A 32 -7.63 -12.81 -9.99
C ASN A 32 -6.53 -13.79 -10.40
N TYR A 33 -5.58 -14.09 -9.52
CA TYR A 33 -4.58 -15.13 -9.78
C TYR A 33 -5.16 -16.56 -9.79
N TYR A 34 -6.33 -16.76 -9.16
CA TYR A 34 -6.87 -18.11 -8.94
C TYR A 34 -8.20 -18.39 -9.61
N LYS A 35 -8.84 -17.42 -10.29
CA LYS A 35 -10.15 -17.55 -10.97
C LYS A 35 -11.24 -18.27 -10.16
N LYS A 36 -11.06 -18.42 -8.86
CA LYS A 36 -11.98 -19.13 -7.96
C LYS A 36 -12.39 -18.16 -6.87
N ASP A 37 -13.67 -18.04 -6.63
CA ASP A 37 -14.29 -17.32 -5.53
C ASP A 37 -14.40 -15.79 -5.70
N VAL A 38 -14.88 -15.34 -6.88
CA VAL A 38 -15.35 -13.95 -7.06
C VAL A 38 -16.34 -13.59 -5.95
N GLU A 39 -17.31 -14.49 -5.66
CA GLU A 39 -18.32 -14.28 -4.62
C GLU A 39 -17.67 -14.14 -3.23
N ALA A 40 -16.73 -15.00 -2.86
CA ALA A 40 -16.04 -14.91 -1.57
C ALA A 40 -15.25 -13.61 -1.41
N TRP A 41 -14.65 -13.09 -2.50
CA TRP A 41 -14.01 -11.78 -2.45
C TRP A 41 -15.03 -10.66 -2.29
N MET A 42 -16.16 -10.73 -3.01
CA MET A 42 -17.22 -9.74 -2.89
C MET A 42 -17.78 -9.68 -1.45
N GLU A 43 -17.94 -10.82 -0.80
CA GLU A 43 -18.32 -10.91 0.62
C GLU A 43 -17.25 -10.30 1.53
N CYS A 44 -15.96 -10.57 1.29
CA CYS A 44 -14.86 -9.94 2.01
C CYS A 44 -14.84 -8.42 1.82
N ALA A 45 -15.06 -7.95 0.60
CA ALA A 45 -15.10 -6.53 0.29
C ALA A 45 -16.28 -5.84 0.98
N ASN A 46 -17.45 -6.51 1.04
CA ASN A 46 -18.60 -5.99 1.78
C ASN A 46 -18.34 -5.95 3.29
N ALA A 47 -17.75 -7.00 3.86
CA ALA A 47 -17.36 -7.00 5.28
C ALA A 47 -16.37 -5.85 5.58
N ALA A 48 -15.41 -5.57 4.69
CA ALA A 48 -14.51 -4.45 4.82
C ALA A 48 -15.24 -3.10 4.75
N TYR A 49 -16.17 -2.93 3.81
CA TYR A 49 -17.01 -1.72 3.70
C TYR A 49 -17.83 -1.48 4.98
N GLU A 50 -18.48 -2.51 5.50
CA GLU A 50 -19.26 -2.44 6.75
C GLU A 50 -18.37 -2.14 7.98
N ALA A 51 -17.09 -2.53 7.95
CA ALA A 51 -16.11 -2.18 8.95
C ALA A 51 -15.55 -0.74 8.81
N GLY A 52 -16.00 0.02 7.80
CA GLY A 52 -15.62 1.41 7.56
C GLY A 52 -14.44 1.59 6.60
N VAL A 53 -14.00 0.54 5.90
CA VAL A 53 -13.05 0.69 4.81
C VAL A 53 -13.71 1.48 3.68
N ASN A 54 -13.08 2.58 3.27
CA ASN A 54 -13.57 3.39 2.16
C ASN A 54 -12.69 3.28 0.91
N TYR A 55 -11.50 2.66 1.02
CA TYR A 55 -10.55 2.59 -0.08
C TYR A 55 -10.46 1.18 -0.67
N PHE A 56 -10.74 1.08 -1.98
CA PHE A 56 -10.77 -0.16 -2.75
C PHE A 56 -9.82 -0.05 -3.94
N ASP A 57 -8.86 -0.97 -4.03
CA ASP A 57 -7.76 -0.92 -4.96
C ASP A 57 -7.86 -1.98 -6.05
N THR A 58 -7.73 -1.57 -7.31
CA THR A 58 -7.68 -2.45 -8.47
C THR A 58 -6.60 -2.02 -9.46
N ALA A 59 -6.42 -2.77 -10.56
CA ALA A 59 -5.54 -2.45 -11.67
C ALA A 59 -5.99 -3.19 -12.93
N GLU A 60 -5.78 -2.58 -14.11
CA GLU A 60 -6.11 -3.17 -15.41
C GLU A 60 -5.52 -4.56 -15.63
N ILE A 61 -4.31 -4.82 -15.09
CA ILE A 61 -3.61 -6.11 -15.18
C ILE A 61 -4.22 -7.19 -14.27
N TYR A 62 -4.99 -6.83 -13.25
CA TYR A 62 -5.52 -7.81 -12.31
C TYR A 62 -6.63 -8.63 -12.95
N GLY A 63 -6.27 -9.87 -13.35
CA GLY A 63 -7.13 -10.75 -14.13
C GLY A 63 -7.49 -10.19 -15.51
N MET A 64 -6.67 -9.28 -16.08
CA MET A 64 -6.93 -8.63 -17.37
C MET A 64 -8.29 -7.91 -17.39
N GLY A 65 -8.55 -7.12 -16.34
CA GLY A 65 -9.79 -6.37 -16.13
C GLY A 65 -10.87 -7.08 -15.31
N ASP A 66 -10.70 -8.35 -14.97
CA ASP A 66 -11.67 -9.06 -14.13
C ASP A 66 -11.71 -8.51 -12.69
N GLY A 67 -10.59 -7.94 -12.20
CA GLY A 67 -10.55 -7.23 -10.92
C GLY A 67 -11.44 -6.00 -10.89
N ASP A 68 -11.44 -5.25 -11.95
CA ASP A 68 -12.28 -4.06 -12.12
C ASP A 68 -13.76 -4.46 -12.14
N LYS A 69 -14.13 -5.48 -12.95
CA LYS A 69 -15.52 -5.99 -13.05
C LYS A 69 -16.03 -6.48 -11.69
N MET A 70 -15.23 -7.28 -11.00
CA MET A 70 -15.56 -7.82 -9.68
C MET A 70 -15.84 -6.71 -8.65
N LEU A 71 -15.02 -5.66 -8.64
CA LEU A 71 -15.25 -4.50 -7.77
C LEU A 71 -16.51 -3.74 -8.17
N GLY A 72 -16.73 -3.51 -9.46
CA GLY A 72 -17.93 -2.87 -9.98
C GLY A 72 -19.22 -3.64 -9.64
N GLU A 73 -19.18 -4.97 -9.80
CA GLU A 73 -20.29 -5.86 -9.40
C GLU A 73 -20.56 -5.80 -7.90
N SER A 74 -19.51 -5.70 -7.06
CA SER A 74 -19.65 -5.56 -5.61
C SER A 74 -20.35 -4.25 -5.24
N ILE A 75 -19.94 -3.13 -5.83
CA ILE A 75 -20.55 -1.81 -5.61
C ILE A 75 -22.04 -1.87 -5.94
N LYS A 76 -22.39 -2.47 -7.08
CA LYS A 76 -23.77 -2.61 -7.53
C LYS A 76 -24.59 -3.58 -6.66
N LYS A 77 -24.03 -4.76 -6.35
CA LYS A 77 -24.70 -5.82 -5.59
C LYS A 77 -25.09 -5.38 -4.19
N TYR A 78 -24.17 -4.70 -3.50
CA TYR A 78 -24.37 -4.26 -2.13
C TYR A 78 -24.89 -2.83 -2.00
N GLY A 79 -25.08 -2.14 -3.12
CA GLY A 79 -25.63 -0.79 -3.16
C GLY A 79 -24.77 0.26 -2.44
N TRP A 80 -23.44 0.12 -2.51
CA TRP A 80 -22.53 1.07 -1.88
C TRP A 80 -22.67 2.47 -2.50
N LYS A 81 -22.72 3.49 -1.66
CA LYS A 81 -22.79 4.87 -2.12
C LYS A 81 -21.45 5.29 -2.70
N ARG A 82 -21.44 5.71 -3.98
CA ARG A 82 -20.21 6.08 -4.70
C ARG A 82 -19.42 7.21 -4.01
N ASP A 83 -20.10 8.16 -3.40
CA ASP A 83 -19.51 9.30 -2.69
C ASP A 83 -18.83 8.91 -1.35
N ASN A 84 -19.11 7.73 -0.83
CA ASN A 84 -18.42 7.17 0.35
C ASN A 84 -17.17 6.36 -0.01
N LEU A 85 -16.89 6.15 -1.31
CA LEU A 85 -15.82 5.29 -1.77
C LEU A 85 -14.64 6.08 -2.32
N VAL A 86 -13.44 5.56 -2.08
CA VAL A 86 -12.21 5.92 -2.77
C VAL A 86 -11.80 4.72 -3.63
N ILE A 87 -11.96 4.84 -4.93
CA ILE A 87 -11.64 3.79 -5.89
C ILE A 87 -10.35 4.15 -6.61
N SER A 88 -9.37 3.25 -6.57
CA SER A 88 -8.13 3.40 -7.31
C SER A 88 -8.04 2.40 -8.46
N VAL A 89 -7.56 2.87 -9.61
CA VAL A 89 -7.17 2.05 -10.77
C VAL A 89 -5.70 2.27 -11.09
N LYS A 90 -5.05 1.30 -11.73
CA LYS A 90 -3.63 1.42 -12.10
C LYS A 90 -3.44 1.02 -13.56
N ILE A 91 -2.67 1.82 -14.27
CA ILE A 91 -2.40 1.68 -15.71
C ILE A 91 -0.92 1.42 -15.92
N PHE A 92 -0.59 0.39 -16.69
CA PHE A 92 0.76 0.07 -17.18
C PHE A 92 0.75 -1.02 -18.24
N SER A 93 -0.10 -2.05 -18.11
CA SER A 93 -0.15 -3.17 -19.05
C SER A 93 -1.48 -3.89 -18.89
N SER A 94 -2.24 -3.97 -19.97
CA SER A 94 -3.56 -4.63 -20.00
C SER A 94 -3.65 -5.74 -21.03
N SER A 95 -2.70 -5.81 -21.99
CA SER A 95 -2.79 -6.73 -23.12
C SER A 95 -1.40 -6.88 -23.76
N PRO A 96 -1.13 -7.98 -24.48
CA PRO A 96 0.09 -8.13 -25.28
C PRO A 96 0.14 -7.19 -26.51
N ALA A 97 -0.92 -6.47 -26.82
CA ALA A 97 -0.93 -5.52 -27.94
C ALA A 97 0.04 -4.35 -27.69
N PRO A 98 0.83 -3.92 -28.69
CA PRO A 98 1.88 -2.92 -28.51
C PRO A 98 1.41 -1.58 -27.95
N THR A 99 0.16 -1.20 -28.23
CA THR A 99 -0.43 0.08 -27.78
C THR A 99 -1.11 0.00 -26.42
N HIS A 100 -1.15 -1.17 -25.79
CA HIS A 100 -1.77 -1.43 -24.48
C HIS A 100 -0.75 -1.70 -23.38
N ASN A 101 0.45 -1.15 -23.55
CA ASN A 101 1.54 -1.30 -22.60
C ASN A 101 2.25 0.03 -22.40
N PHE A 102 2.86 0.18 -21.22
CA PHE A 102 3.66 1.33 -20.79
C PHE A 102 2.82 2.62 -20.67
N MET A 103 3.50 3.77 -20.55
CA MET A 103 2.87 5.03 -20.15
C MET A 103 2.65 6.02 -21.30
N SER A 104 2.41 5.50 -22.52
CA SER A 104 2.02 6.39 -23.61
C SER A 104 0.70 7.11 -23.27
N ARG A 105 0.56 8.35 -23.76
CA ARG A 105 -0.68 9.13 -23.59
C ARG A 105 -1.92 8.35 -24.06
N LYS A 106 -1.79 7.61 -25.17
CA LYS A 106 -2.86 6.77 -25.69
C LYS A 106 -3.30 5.73 -24.67
N HIS A 107 -2.35 4.94 -24.14
CA HIS A 107 -2.65 3.86 -23.21
C HIS A 107 -3.17 4.38 -21.87
N ILE A 108 -2.57 5.44 -21.32
CA ILE A 108 -3.05 6.05 -20.07
C ILE A 108 -4.53 6.42 -20.17
N ILE A 109 -4.92 7.08 -21.26
CA ILE A 109 -6.31 7.53 -21.46
C ILE A 109 -7.26 6.35 -21.74
N GLU A 110 -6.91 5.50 -22.69
CA GLU A 110 -7.78 4.40 -23.11
C GLU A 110 -7.87 3.30 -22.04
N GLY A 111 -6.76 2.95 -21.39
CA GLY A 111 -6.72 1.99 -20.28
C GLY A 111 -7.56 2.46 -19.09
N THR A 112 -7.46 3.74 -18.72
CA THR A 112 -8.32 4.31 -17.67
C THR A 112 -9.80 4.21 -18.04
N LYS A 113 -10.18 4.56 -19.27
CA LYS A 113 -11.57 4.45 -19.75
C LYS A 113 -12.08 3.01 -19.76
N GLU A 114 -11.24 2.05 -20.15
CA GLU A 114 -11.62 0.63 -20.13
C GLU A 114 -11.77 0.11 -18.69
N SER A 115 -10.88 0.49 -17.77
CA SER A 115 -11.04 0.17 -16.34
C SER A 115 -12.34 0.75 -15.76
N LEU A 116 -12.68 2.00 -16.09
CA LEU A 116 -13.93 2.63 -15.65
C LEU A 116 -15.14 1.91 -16.21
N LYS A 117 -15.11 1.52 -17.48
CA LYS A 117 -16.17 0.73 -18.13
C LYS A 117 -16.35 -0.61 -17.45
N ASN A 118 -15.25 -1.32 -17.12
CA ASN A 118 -15.30 -2.58 -16.41
C ASN A 118 -15.87 -2.43 -14.99
N LEU A 119 -15.51 -1.33 -14.29
CA LEU A 119 -16.06 -0.96 -12.99
C LEU A 119 -17.54 -0.53 -13.06
N GLY A 120 -18.04 -0.13 -14.23
CA GLY A 120 -19.36 0.49 -14.38
C GLY A 120 -19.47 1.86 -13.70
N LEU A 121 -18.36 2.62 -13.69
CA LEU A 121 -18.24 3.93 -13.04
C LEU A 121 -17.86 5.02 -14.08
N ASP A 122 -18.27 6.25 -13.83
CA ASP A 122 -17.93 7.40 -14.66
C ASP A 122 -16.53 7.96 -14.34
N TYR A 123 -16.05 7.75 -13.11
CA TYR A 123 -14.74 8.22 -12.63
C TYR A 123 -14.16 7.32 -11.56
N CYS A 124 -12.82 7.32 -11.44
CA CYS A 124 -12.11 6.84 -10.25
C CYS A 124 -11.63 8.03 -9.38
N ASP A 125 -11.37 7.76 -8.11
CA ASP A 125 -10.81 8.80 -7.22
C ASP A 125 -9.31 8.94 -7.47
N LEU A 126 -8.62 7.82 -7.66
CA LEU A 126 -7.19 7.75 -7.86
C LEU A 126 -6.88 6.96 -9.13
N VAL A 127 -6.06 7.52 -10.01
CA VAL A 127 -5.45 6.78 -11.12
C VAL A 127 -3.94 6.72 -10.92
N PHE A 128 -3.37 5.51 -10.95
CA PHE A 128 -1.95 5.30 -10.73
C PHE A 128 -1.19 4.99 -12.01
N SER A 129 0.00 5.57 -12.16
CA SER A 129 1.03 4.97 -12.96
C SER A 129 1.57 3.75 -12.22
N HIS A 130 1.20 2.54 -12.68
CA HIS A 130 1.45 1.29 -11.94
C HIS A 130 2.94 0.97 -11.80
N ARG A 131 3.76 1.43 -12.76
CA ARG A 131 5.22 1.32 -12.74
C ARG A 131 5.84 2.51 -13.46
N PRO A 132 7.10 2.86 -13.16
CA PRO A 132 7.82 3.85 -13.96
C PRO A 132 8.06 3.31 -15.38
N ASP A 133 7.97 4.19 -16.37
CA ASP A 133 8.33 3.89 -17.75
C ASP A 133 9.47 4.82 -18.18
N TYR A 134 10.63 4.22 -18.46
CA TYR A 134 11.83 4.96 -18.87
C TYR A 134 11.93 5.14 -20.38
N GLN A 135 10.98 4.63 -21.16
CA GLN A 135 10.96 4.75 -22.63
C GLN A 135 10.02 5.84 -23.10
N THR A 136 8.94 6.11 -22.35
CA THR A 136 8.03 7.22 -22.65
C THR A 136 8.56 8.52 -22.02
N PRO A 137 8.59 9.64 -22.76
CA PRO A 137 8.94 10.93 -22.17
C PRO A 137 8.07 11.25 -20.96
N LEU A 138 8.70 11.61 -19.83
CA LEU A 138 8.00 11.84 -18.58
C LEU A 138 6.92 12.94 -18.69
N GLU A 139 7.19 13.99 -19.50
CA GLU A 139 6.22 15.04 -19.77
C GLU A 139 4.95 14.51 -20.45
N GLU A 140 5.07 13.56 -21.38
CA GLU A 140 3.91 12.93 -22.02
C GLU A 140 3.04 12.21 -20.99
N THR A 141 3.67 11.44 -20.08
CA THR A 141 3.01 10.74 -18.98
C THR A 141 2.27 11.71 -18.06
N VAL A 142 2.95 12.74 -17.59
CA VAL A 142 2.38 13.75 -16.69
C VAL A 142 1.21 14.50 -17.31
N ARG A 143 1.35 14.91 -18.57
CA ARG A 143 0.26 15.58 -19.33
C ARG A 143 -0.95 14.65 -19.53
N ALA A 144 -0.74 13.35 -19.71
CA ALA A 144 -1.81 12.39 -19.88
C ALA A 144 -2.62 12.21 -18.60
N PHE A 145 -1.96 12.08 -17.45
CA PHE A 145 -2.64 11.99 -16.14
C PHE A 145 -3.35 13.29 -15.79
N SER A 146 -2.74 14.44 -16.06
CA SER A 146 -3.38 15.73 -15.84
C SER A 146 -4.64 15.88 -16.72
N TRP A 147 -4.57 15.42 -17.96
CA TRP A 147 -5.72 15.41 -18.87
C TRP A 147 -6.89 14.58 -18.34
N LEU A 148 -6.63 13.41 -17.72
CA LEU A 148 -7.67 12.57 -17.11
C LEU A 148 -8.41 13.31 -15.99
N ILE A 149 -7.72 14.12 -15.20
CA ILE A 149 -8.31 14.93 -14.14
C ILE A 149 -9.16 16.06 -14.72
N ASP A 150 -8.62 16.82 -15.68
CA ASP A 150 -9.32 17.92 -16.36
C ASP A 150 -10.61 17.48 -17.03
N HIS A 151 -10.64 16.22 -17.51
CA HIS A 151 -11.82 15.64 -18.20
C HIS A 151 -12.73 14.83 -17.26
N GLY A 152 -12.43 14.82 -15.96
CA GLY A 152 -13.29 14.23 -14.93
C GLY A 152 -13.23 12.70 -14.81
N TYR A 153 -12.30 12.03 -15.50
CA TYR A 153 -12.11 10.57 -15.39
C TYR A 153 -11.43 10.13 -14.09
N ALA A 154 -10.63 11.00 -13.51
CA ALA A 154 -10.00 10.79 -12.21
C ALA A 154 -10.06 12.07 -11.36
N LYS A 155 -9.97 11.95 -10.04
CA LYS A 155 -9.88 13.12 -9.14
C LYS A 155 -8.44 13.49 -8.82
N TYR A 156 -7.59 12.49 -8.69
CA TYR A 156 -6.14 12.64 -8.44
C TYR A 156 -5.39 11.59 -9.23
N TRP A 157 -4.10 11.84 -9.47
CA TRP A 157 -3.21 10.81 -9.97
C TRP A 157 -2.05 10.54 -9.01
N CYS A 158 -1.48 9.35 -9.10
CA CYS A 158 -0.49 8.81 -8.19
C CYS A 158 0.52 7.96 -8.94
N THR A 159 1.62 7.65 -8.26
CA THR A 159 2.68 6.74 -8.74
C THR A 159 2.67 5.42 -7.98
N SER A 160 3.29 4.39 -8.50
CA SER A 160 3.48 3.13 -7.79
C SER A 160 4.89 2.59 -8.00
N THR A 161 5.61 2.44 -6.89
CA THR A 161 7.00 1.96 -6.87
C THR A 161 7.93 2.82 -7.75
N TRP A 162 7.70 4.11 -7.78
CA TRP A 162 8.55 5.05 -8.50
C TRP A 162 9.75 5.46 -7.65
N PRO A 163 10.96 5.57 -8.22
CA PRO A 163 12.09 6.16 -7.49
C PRO A 163 11.79 7.61 -7.07
N PRO A 164 12.24 8.05 -5.89
CA PRO A 164 12.04 9.41 -5.41
C PRO A 164 12.47 10.51 -6.38
N ALA A 165 13.58 10.29 -7.10
CA ALA A 165 14.06 11.24 -8.10
C ALA A 165 13.04 11.44 -9.23
N LEU A 166 12.46 10.34 -9.75
CA LEU A 166 11.48 10.41 -10.83
C LEU A 166 10.17 11.07 -10.37
N ILE A 167 9.77 10.85 -9.10
CA ILE A 167 8.64 11.55 -8.49
C ILE A 167 8.90 13.06 -8.44
N SER A 168 10.09 13.46 -8.00
CA SER A 168 10.48 14.87 -7.94
C SER A 168 10.52 15.52 -9.33
N ASP A 169 11.05 14.81 -10.34
CA ASP A 169 11.06 15.27 -11.73
C ASP A 169 9.63 15.46 -12.26
N ALA A 170 8.73 14.50 -12.01
CA ALA A 170 7.32 14.61 -12.40
C ALA A 170 6.62 15.81 -11.73
N ILE A 171 6.89 16.04 -10.43
CA ILE A 171 6.36 17.20 -9.71
C ILE A 171 6.91 18.50 -10.28
N GLY A 172 8.20 18.55 -10.60
CA GLY A 172 8.84 19.71 -11.23
C GLY A 172 8.21 20.07 -12.58
N ILE A 173 7.98 19.07 -13.45
CA ILE A 173 7.25 19.25 -14.72
C ILE A 173 5.83 19.79 -14.48
N CYS A 174 5.12 19.24 -13.47
CA CYS A 174 3.79 19.74 -13.16
C CYS A 174 3.81 21.21 -12.72
N GLU A 175 4.77 21.62 -11.91
CA GLU A 175 4.90 23.00 -11.44
C GLU A 175 5.26 23.95 -12.58
N GLU A 176 6.17 23.57 -13.45
CA GLU A 176 6.59 24.38 -14.61
C GLU A 176 5.44 24.59 -15.59
N LEU A 177 4.64 23.55 -15.83
CA LEU A 177 3.60 23.55 -16.86
C LEU A 177 2.20 23.84 -16.32
N GLY A 178 2.03 24.08 -15.02
CA GLY A 178 0.73 24.33 -14.40
C GLY A 178 -0.21 23.12 -14.44
N LEU A 179 0.34 21.90 -14.27
CA LEU A 179 -0.40 20.65 -14.35
C LEU A 179 -0.71 20.08 -12.95
N HIS A 180 -1.63 19.12 -12.87
CA HIS A 180 -1.94 18.42 -11.63
C HIS A 180 -0.77 17.55 -11.18
N LYS A 181 -0.31 17.74 -9.94
CA LYS A 181 0.79 16.96 -9.35
C LYS A 181 0.30 15.60 -8.85
N PRO A 182 1.15 14.56 -8.88
CA PRO A 182 0.84 13.31 -8.19
C PRO A 182 0.84 13.54 -6.68
N ILE A 183 -0.01 12.82 -5.95
CA ILE A 183 -0.22 13.05 -4.52
C ILE A 183 0.30 11.95 -3.61
N ALA A 184 0.53 10.73 -4.14
CA ALA A 184 0.96 9.58 -3.37
C ALA A 184 1.70 8.56 -4.23
N ASP A 185 2.51 7.71 -3.58
CA ASP A 185 3.06 6.49 -4.18
C ASP A 185 2.43 5.24 -3.54
N GLN A 186 2.20 4.21 -4.36
CA GLN A 186 1.87 2.90 -3.88
C GLN A 186 3.11 2.01 -3.87
N CYS A 187 3.78 1.91 -2.72
CA CYS A 187 5.02 1.15 -2.55
C CYS A 187 4.82 -0.10 -1.69
N GLN A 188 5.82 -0.98 -1.70
CA GLN A 188 5.85 -2.12 -0.79
C GLN A 188 6.27 -1.67 0.61
N TYR A 189 5.52 -2.08 1.64
CA TYR A 189 5.92 -1.82 3.01
C TYR A 189 5.39 -2.90 3.96
N ASN A 190 6.29 -3.51 4.69
CA ASN A 190 6.03 -4.50 5.73
C ASN A 190 7.28 -4.69 6.57
N MET A 191 7.21 -5.46 7.64
CA MET A 191 8.33 -5.75 8.55
C MET A 191 9.59 -6.31 7.86
N LEU A 192 9.47 -6.89 6.66
CA LEU A 192 10.59 -7.46 5.90
C LEU A 192 11.09 -6.54 4.77
N SER A 193 10.33 -5.52 4.41
CA SER A 193 10.62 -4.56 3.33
C SER A 193 10.35 -3.14 3.83
N ARG A 194 11.39 -2.43 4.27
CA ARG A 194 11.26 -1.15 4.99
C ARG A 194 11.85 0.04 4.23
N ASN A 195 12.82 -0.21 3.33
CA ASN A 195 13.67 0.81 2.75
C ASN A 195 12.91 1.95 2.07
N ASP A 196 11.89 1.63 1.26
CA ASP A 196 11.16 2.63 0.48
C ASP A 196 10.56 3.70 1.41
N VAL A 197 9.80 3.28 2.41
CA VAL A 197 9.06 4.20 3.29
C VAL A 197 9.96 4.84 4.35
N GLU A 198 10.86 4.06 4.96
CA GLU A 198 11.64 4.53 6.11
C GLU A 198 12.97 5.21 5.73
N ARG A 199 13.40 5.10 4.48
CA ARG A 199 14.65 5.70 4.01
C ARG A 199 14.48 6.49 2.72
N ASP A 200 14.03 5.82 1.65
CA ASP A 200 14.16 6.37 0.30
C ASP A 200 13.18 7.52 0.04
N TYR A 201 11.95 7.42 0.56
CA TYR A 201 10.93 8.47 0.41
C TYR A 201 10.98 9.59 1.45
N MET A 202 11.85 9.52 2.46
CA MET A 202 11.91 10.52 3.53
C MET A 202 11.96 11.96 3.00
N ASN A 203 12.85 12.24 2.05
CA ASN A 203 12.96 13.57 1.44
C ASN A 203 11.70 13.95 0.63
N THR A 204 11.06 12.99 -0.02
CA THR A 204 9.84 13.19 -0.81
C THR A 204 8.67 13.53 0.12
N PHE A 205 8.54 12.85 1.25
CA PHE A 205 7.54 13.15 2.28
C PHE A 205 7.76 14.56 2.84
N GLU A 206 9.00 14.90 3.17
CA GLU A 206 9.35 16.21 3.73
C GLU A 206 9.09 17.35 2.75
N SER A 207 9.58 17.21 1.52
CA SER A 207 9.59 18.29 0.53
C SER A 207 8.22 18.50 -0.13
N HIS A 208 7.50 17.41 -0.41
CA HIS A 208 6.28 17.44 -1.20
C HIS A 208 5.02 17.08 -0.41
N LYS A 209 5.16 16.67 0.87
CA LYS A 209 4.07 16.10 1.67
C LYS A 209 3.37 14.96 0.95
N TYR A 210 4.18 14.14 0.28
CA TYR A 210 3.72 13.04 -0.54
C TYR A 210 3.10 11.94 0.34
N GLY A 211 2.01 11.33 -0.11
CA GLY A 211 1.35 10.26 0.64
C GLY A 211 1.85 8.87 0.24
N THR A 212 1.48 7.86 1.03
CA THR A 212 1.69 6.48 0.64
C THR A 212 0.43 5.64 0.79
N THR A 213 0.24 4.74 -0.17
CA THR A 213 -0.68 3.62 -0.07
C THR A 213 0.15 2.35 -0.19
N VAL A 214 0.22 1.52 0.86
CA VAL A 214 1.22 0.45 0.88
C VAL A 214 0.61 -0.91 0.53
N TRP A 215 1.34 -1.69 -0.28
CA TRP A 215 0.94 -3.04 -0.67
C TRP A 215 1.79 -4.12 0.02
N SER A 216 1.28 -5.35 0.05
CA SER A 216 1.91 -6.52 0.70
C SER A 216 2.25 -6.32 2.18
N PRO A 217 1.37 -5.78 3.02
CA PRO A 217 1.68 -5.53 4.43
C PRO A 217 1.99 -6.81 5.23
N LEU A 218 1.50 -7.94 4.76
CA LEU A 218 1.78 -9.27 5.34
C LEU A 218 2.85 -10.05 4.57
N ALA A 219 3.67 -9.39 3.71
CA ALA A 219 4.72 -10.02 2.93
C ALA A 219 4.24 -11.30 2.20
N GLY A 220 3.15 -11.19 1.44
CA GLY A 220 2.56 -12.35 0.75
C GLY A 220 1.97 -13.41 1.67
N GLY A 221 1.82 -13.10 2.95
CA GLY A 221 1.31 -13.98 4.00
C GLY A 221 2.39 -14.56 4.91
N LEU A 222 3.67 -14.27 4.70
CA LEU A 222 4.77 -14.74 5.56
C LEU A 222 4.61 -14.23 7.01
N LEU A 223 4.10 -13.02 7.18
CA LEU A 223 3.87 -12.40 8.48
C LEU A 223 2.54 -12.79 9.14
N SER A 224 1.78 -13.73 8.54
CA SER A 224 0.48 -14.14 9.08
C SER A 224 0.55 -15.26 10.14
N GLY A 225 1.73 -15.78 10.42
CA GLY A 225 1.94 -16.88 11.37
C GLY A 225 1.85 -18.29 10.77
N LYS A 226 1.28 -18.45 9.58
CA LYS A 226 1.05 -19.78 8.96
C LYS A 226 2.31 -20.47 8.41
N TYR A 227 3.43 -19.75 8.35
CA TYR A 227 4.72 -20.25 7.85
C TYR A 227 5.79 -20.29 8.94
N ASN A 228 5.43 -20.15 10.21
CA ASN A 228 6.39 -20.02 11.31
C ASN A 228 7.27 -21.25 11.51
N ASP A 229 6.78 -22.43 11.15
CA ASP A 229 7.51 -23.70 11.20
C ASP A 229 8.43 -23.94 9.96
N GLY A 230 8.40 -23.02 8.97
CA GLY A 230 9.15 -23.13 7.73
C GLY A 230 8.49 -24.05 6.67
N ASN A 231 7.27 -24.52 6.92
CA ASN A 231 6.52 -25.34 5.98
C ASN A 231 5.56 -24.48 5.13
N ILE A 232 5.23 -24.96 3.94
CA ILE A 232 4.25 -24.32 3.06
C ILE A 232 2.93 -25.09 3.17
N PRO A 233 1.89 -24.54 3.81
CA PRO A 233 0.57 -25.17 3.82
C PRO A 233 0.01 -25.28 2.39
N GLU A 234 -0.58 -26.45 2.05
CA GLU A 234 -1.13 -26.71 0.72
C GLU A 234 -2.22 -25.73 0.31
N ASP A 235 -3.04 -25.29 1.26
CA ASP A 235 -4.11 -24.31 1.04
C ASP A 235 -3.63 -22.87 0.98
N SER A 236 -2.33 -22.64 1.26
CA SER A 236 -1.72 -21.31 1.20
C SER A 236 -1.48 -20.83 -0.24
N ARG A 237 -1.19 -19.54 -0.38
CA ARG A 237 -0.88 -18.93 -1.67
C ARG A 237 0.39 -19.53 -2.31
N CYS A 238 1.43 -19.77 -1.50
CA CYS A 238 2.65 -20.44 -1.96
C CYS A 238 2.39 -21.92 -2.31
N GLY A 239 1.48 -22.61 -1.60
CA GLY A 239 1.12 -24.00 -1.89
C GLY A 239 0.31 -24.15 -3.18
N LYS A 240 -0.50 -23.15 -3.54
CA LYS A 240 -1.39 -23.18 -4.72
C LYS A 240 -0.75 -22.65 -6.00
N SER A 241 0.40 -21.96 -5.93
CA SER A 241 1.03 -21.31 -7.08
C SER A 241 2.55 -21.40 -7.03
N GLU A 242 3.12 -22.24 -7.90
CA GLU A 242 4.58 -22.35 -8.05
C GLU A 242 5.22 -21.02 -8.47
N ALA A 243 4.55 -20.23 -9.32
CA ALA A 243 5.04 -18.91 -9.71
C ALA A 243 5.13 -17.96 -8.51
N PHE A 244 4.08 -17.95 -7.65
CA PHE A 244 4.09 -17.13 -6.44
C PHE A 244 5.10 -17.65 -5.42
N LYS A 245 5.23 -18.96 -5.26
CA LYS A 245 6.25 -19.61 -4.44
C LYS A 245 7.65 -19.19 -4.88
N GLY A 246 7.97 -19.27 -6.17
CA GLY A 246 9.26 -18.85 -6.70
C GLY A 246 9.56 -17.37 -6.46
N MET A 247 8.54 -16.51 -6.61
CA MET A 247 8.68 -15.06 -6.42
C MET A 247 8.85 -14.65 -4.95
N MET A 248 8.17 -15.30 -4.02
CA MET A 248 8.11 -14.89 -2.61
C MET A 248 8.93 -15.80 -1.70
N TRP A 249 8.80 -17.10 -1.82
CA TRP A 249 9.41 -18.03 -0.88
C TRP A 249 10.94 -18.09 -1.03
N GLY A 250 11.44 -18.28 -2.25
CA GLY A 250 12.88 -18.36 -2.49
C GLY A 250 13.66 -17.18 -1.92
N PRO A 251 13.35 -15.93 -2.30
CA PRO A 251 14.05 -14.75 -1.81
C PRO A 251 13.88 -14.47 -0.30
N MET A 252 12.76 -14.91 0.31
CA MET A 252 12.42 -14.55 1.68
C MET A 252 12.55 -15.70 2.69
N MET A 253 12.57 -16.94 2.24
CA MET A 253 12.59 -18.16 3.05
C MET A 253 13.57 -19.20 2.50
N GLY A 254 14.58 -18.80 1.72
CA GLY A 254 15.59 -19.72 1.19
C GLY A 254 16.37 -20.45 2.28
N ASP A 255 17.02 -21.56 1.93
CA ASP A 255 17.67 -22.47 2.87
C ASP A 255 18.74 -21.79 3.75
N ASP A 256 19.37 -20.74 3.24
CA ASP A 256 20.39 -19.94 3.93
C ASP A 256 19.84 -19.04 5.04
N ILE A 257 18.55 -18.66 4.97
CA ILE A 257 17.92 -17.72 5.91
C ILE A 257 16.73 -18.33 6.69
N ILE A 258 16.25 -19.52 6.33
CA ILE A 258 15.02 -20.10 6.87
C ILE A 258 15.06 -20.23 8.42
N GLU A 259 16.16 -20.67 8.97
CA GLU A 259 16.27 -20.84 10.44
C GLU A 259 16.28 -19.49 11.17
N GLN A 260 16.87 -18.47 10.58
CA GLN A 260 16.80 -17.11 11.12
C GLN A 260 15.35 -16.58 11.05
N ARG A 261 14.65 -16.83 9.93
CA ARG A 261 13.25 -16.44 9.76
C ARG A 261 12.31 -17.14 10.74
N LYS A 262 12.49 -18.43 10.99
CA LYS A 262 11.71 -19.19 11.97
C LYS A 262 11.86 -18.59 13.37
N LYS A 263 13.09 -18.27 13.81
CA LYS A 263 13.34 -17.60 15.08
C LYS A 263 12.65 -16.23 15.16
N MET A 264 12.76 -15.44 14.09
CA MET A 264 12.11 -14.14 14.00
C MET A 264 10.58 -14.27 14.10
N PHE A 265 9.98 -15.19 13.35
CA PHE A 265 8.52 -15.41 13.36
C PHE A 265 8.04 -15.94 14.72
N SER A 266 8.82 -16.82 15.39
CA SER A 266 8.53 -17.26 16.75
C SER A 266 8.49 -16.09 17.73
N GLY A 267 9.49 -15.21 17.68
CA GLY A 267 9.51 -14.01 18.52
C GLY A 267 8.37 -13.03 18.24
N LEU A 268 8.00 -12.85 16.95
CA LEU A 268 6.81 -12.05 16.60
C LEU A 268 5.52 -12.67 17.13
N LYS A 269 5.42 -14.00 17.11
CA LYS A 269 4.28 -14.71 17.69
C LYS A 269 4.20 -14.53 19.21
N GLU A 270 5.33 -14.58 19.92
CA GLU A 270 5.37 -14.33 21.37
C GLU A 270 4.85 -12.92 21.71
N ILE A 271 5.29 -11.89 20.98
CA ILE A 271 4.79 -10.53 21.17
C ILE A 271 3.28 -10.45 20.87
N ALA A 272 2.81 -11.10 19.82
CA ALA A 272 1.39 -11.12 19.45
C ALA A 272 0.55 -11.81 20.56
N ASP A 273 1.02 -12.93 21.10
CA ASP A 273 0.34 -13.66 22.19
C ASP A 273 0.23 -12.79 23.45
N GLU A 274 1.30 -12.08 23.84
CA GLU A 274 1.30 -11.14 24.98
C GLU A 274 0.28 -10.02 24.78
N LEU A 275 0.12 -9.52 23.57
CA LEU A 275 -0.87 -8.49 23.22
C LEU A 275 -2.28 -9.05 23.01
N SER A 276 -2.46 -10.37 23.14
CA SER A 276 -3.71 -11.09 22.87
C SER A 276 -4.24 -10.84 21.46
N CYS A 277 -3.34 -10.86 20.46
CA CYS A 277 -3.67 -10.69 19.05
C CYS A 277 -3.00 -11.77 18.19
N THR A 278 -3.41 -11.86 16.92
CA THR A 278 -2.74 -12.71 15.94
C THR A 278 -1.47 -12.03 15.41
N GLN A 279 -0.53 -12.82 14.90
CA GLN A 279 0.67 -12.28 14.25
C GLN A 279 0.33 -11.41 13.02
N ALA A 280 -0.76 -11.72 12.30
CA ALA A 280 -1.24 -10.89 11.21
C ALA A 280 -1.73 -9.51 11.70
N GLU A 281 -2.49 -9.47 12.79
CA GLU A 281 -2.95 -8.23 13.43
C GLU A 281 -1.77 -7.39 13.92
N LEU A 282 -0.76 -8.02 14.56
CA LEU A 282 0.48 -7.35 14.97
C LEU A 282 1.21 -6.74 13.77
N ALA A 283 1.37 -7.51 12.68
CA ALA A 283 2.08 -7.05 11.48
C ALA A 283 1.34 -5.90 10.77
N LEU A 284 0.01 -5.94 10.71
CA LEU A 284 -0.78 -4.84 10.18
C LEU A 284 -0.73 -3.61 11.09
N ALA A 285 -0.81 -3.80 12.41
CA ALA A 285 -0.67 -2.71 13.38
C ALA A 285 0.67 -2.00 13.22
N TRP A 286 1.77 -2.75 13.06
CA TRP A 286 3.10 -2.20 12.81
C TRP A 286 3.12 -1.29 11.56
N VAL A 287 2.45 -1.67 10.48
CA VAL A 287 2.35 -0.85 9.28
C VAL A 287 1.55 0.43 9.53
N ILE A 288 0.39 0.32 10.19
CA ILE A 288 -0.52 1.47 10.35
C ILE A 288 -0.12 2.44 11.46
N VAL A 289 0.75 2.05 12.40
CA VAL A 289 1.28 3.00 13.40
C VAL A 289 2.28 3.98 12.77
N ASN A 290 2.92 3.61 11.66
CA ASN A 290 3.74 4.54 10.89
C ASN A 290 2.86 5.65 10.30
N LYS A 291 3.14 6.90 10.66
CA LYS A 291 2.35 8.07 10.25
C LYS A 291 2.56 8.46 8.79
N ASP A 292 3.65 8.01 8.18
CA ASP A 292 3.92 8.22 6.75
C ASP A 292 3.11 7.27 5.86
N VAL A 293 2.45 6.26 6.45
CA VAL A 293 1.50 5.39 5.75
C VAL A 293 0.10 5.97 5.84
N SER A 294 -0.45 6.41 4.70
CA SER A 294 -1.84 6.90 4.65
C SER A 294 -2.85 5.76 4.70
N THR A 295 -2.58 4.67 3.98
CA THR A 295 -3.43 3.47 3.97
C THR A 295 -2.63 2.21 3.66
N CYS A 296 -3.05 1.10 4.24
CA CYS A 296 -2.45 -0.21 4.13
C CYS A 296 -3.41 -1.15 3.37
N ILE A 297 -3.03 -1.59 2.17
CA ILE A 297 -3.86 -2.41 1.30
C ILE A 297 -3.65 -3.88 1.62
N PHE A 298 -4.63 -4.50 2.24
CA PHE A 298 -4.63 -5.93 2.49
C PHE A 298 -5.45 -6.69 1.45
N GLY A 299 -5.23 -7.99 1.37
CA GLY A 299 -6.08 -8.92 0.65
C GLY A 299 -6.71 -9.92 1.61
N ALA A 300 -7.92 -10.36 1.32
CA ALA A 300 -8.61 -11.39 2.06
C ALA A 300 -9.31 -12.37 1.12
N SER A 301 -9.42 -13.63 1.53
CA SER A 301 -10.16 -14.69 0.84
C SER A 301 -11.26 -15.32 1.70
N LYS A 302 -11.41 -14.84 2.93
CA LYS A 302 -12.45 -15.27 3.89
C LYS A 302 -12.81 -14.05 4.76
N ILE A 303 -14.10 -13.92 5.12
CA ILE A 303 -14.60 -12.84 5.99
C ILE A 303 -13.81 -12.80 7.31
N SER A 304 -13.52 -13.96 7.91
CA SER A 304 -12.74 -14.02 9.16
C SER A 304 -11.36 -13.39 9.09
N GLN A 305 -10.76 -13.30 7.88
CA GLN A 305 -9.50 -12.56 7.68
C GLN A 305 -9.73 -11.04 7.68
N VAL A 306 -10.87 -10.59 7.15
CA VAL A 306 -11.24 -9.16 7.22
C VAL A 306 -11.47 -8.76 8.66
N ASP A 307 -12.24 -9.55 9.41
CA ASP A 307 -12.53 -9.30 10.83
C ASP A 307 -11.25 -9.24 11.66
N SER A 308 -10.31 -10.17 11.44
CA SER A 308 -9.01 -10.16 12.08
C SER A 308 -8.17 -8.94 11.65
N ASN A 309 -8.07 -8.66 10.34
CA ASN A 309 -7.27 -7.54 9.85
C ASN A 309 -7.75 -6.19 10.42
N VAL A 310 -9.06 -6.01 10.60
CA VAL A 310 -9.62 -4.78 11.20
C VAL A 310 -9.24 -4.65 12.68
N LYS A 311 -9.07 -5.75 13.42
CA LYS A 311 -8.59 -5.71 14.82
C LYS A 311 -7.15 -5.19 14.97
N ALA A 312 -6.40 -5.10 13.88
CA ALA A 312 -5.10 -4.41 13.90
C ALA A 312 -5.20 -2.96 14.40
N LEU A 313 -6.38 -2.31 14.28
CA LEU A 313 -6.63 -0.98 14.83
C LEU A 313 -6.55 -0.97 16.35
N GLU A 314 -7.11 -1.99 17.02
CA GLU A 314 -7.06 -2.12 18.48
C GLU A 314 -5.64 -2.41 18.97
N VAL A 315 -4.87 -3.16 18.19
CA VAL A 315 -3.44 -3.42 18.48
C VAL A 315 -2.62 -2.15 18.32
N ALA A 316 -2.90 -1.35 17.29
CA ALA A 316 -2.24 -0.07 17.06
C ALA A 316 -2.50 0.95 18.18
N GLU A 317 -3.68 0.92 18.81
CA GLU A 317 -3.99 1.76 19.99
C GLU A 317 -3.15 1.39 21.24
N LYS A 318 -2.72 0.14 21.32
CA LYS A 318 -1.88 -0.39 22.42
C LYS A 318 -0.38 -0.27 22.13
N TRP A 319 0.00 0.30 20.98
CA TRP A 319 1.39 0.38 20.55
C TRP A 319 2.25 1.24 21.47
N THR A 320 3.39 0.73 21.88
CA THR A 320 4.34 1.46 22.73
C THR A 320 5.76 1.42 22.14
N PRO A 321 6.64 2.36 22.54
CA PRO A 321 8.04 2.32 22.13
C PRO A 321 8.74 1.00 22.48
N GLU A 322 8.38 0.35 23.58
CA GLU A 322 8.96 -0.92 24.00
C GLU A 322 8.58 -2.08 23.06
N ILE A 323 7.34 -2.07 22.57
CA ILE A 323 6.88 -3.04 21.54
C ILE A 323 7.68 -2.83 20.25
N GLU A 324 7.82 -1.57 19.81
CA GLU A 324 8.59 -1.21 18.61
C GLU A 324 10.05 -1.66 18.73
N GLU A 325 10.70 -1.38 19.85
CA GLU A 325 12.09 -1.79 20.10
C GLU A 325 12.26 -3.32 20.09
N ARG A 326 11.36 -4.04 20.71
CA ARG A 326 11.38 -5.52 20.71
C ARG A 326 11.26 -6.08 19.30
N ILE A 327 10.35 -5.54 18.51
CA ILE A 327 10.18 -5.94 17.10
C ILE A 327 11.45 -5.61 16.29
N ASN A 328 12.01 -4.42 16.42
CA ASN A 328 13.24 -4.02 15.74
C ASN A 328 14.41 -4.94 16.11
N ASN A 329 14.53 -5.34 17.38
CA ASN A 329 15.54 -6.30 17.85
C ASN A 329 15.37 -7.70 17.25
N LEU A 330 14.15 -8.10 16.89
CA LEU A 330 13.89 -9.36 16.18
C LEU A 330 14.20 -9.25 14.69
N LEU A 331 13.76 -8.16 14.07
CA LEU A 331 13.86 -7.96 12.61
C LEU A 331 15.30 -7.68 12.17
N LYS A 332 16.03 -6.84 12.89
CA LYS A 332 17.42 -6.42 12.61
C LYS A 332 17.63 -5.95 11.18
N ASN A 333 16.63 -5.27 10.63
CA ASN A 333 16.61 -4.79 9.25
C ASN A 333 16.16 -3.32 9.16
N GLU A 334 16.39 -2.55 10.20
CA GLU A 334 16.18 -1.10 10.14
C GLU A 334 17.06 -0.53 9.02
N PRO A 335 16.49 0.32 8.15
CA PRO A 335 17.25 0.91 7.07
C PRO A 335 18.42 1.74 7.59
N GLU A 336 19.59 1.53 7.02
CA GLU A 336 20.74 2.41 7.29
C GLU A 336 20.44 3.80 6.71
N MET A 337 20.33 4.78 7.60
CA MET A 337 20.00 6.15 7.21
C MET A 337 21.21 6.85 6.59
N PRO A 338 21.06 7.54 5.46
CA PRO A 338 22.12 8.36 4.93
C PRO A 338 22.48 9.47 5.92
N VAL A 339 23.75 9.88 5.93
CA VAL A 339 24.20 10.99 6.77
C VAL A 339 23.39 12.24 6.45
N HIS A 340 22.64 12.72 7.44
CA HIS A 340 21.84 13.93 7.28
C HIS A 340 22.69 15.16 7.64
N TYR A 341 23.20 15.86 6.64
CA TYR A 341 24.11 16.98 6.83
C TYR A 341 23.51 18.17 7.62
N ARG A 342 22.19 18.26 7.77
CA ARG A 342 21.55 19.26 8.65
C ARG A 342 21.77 18.98 10.13
N THR A 343 21.96 17.71 10.50
CA THR A 343 22.19 17.27 11.89
C THR A 343 23.64 16.89 12.18
N PHE A 344 24.47 16.79 11.14
CA PHE A 344 25.86 16.32 11.21
C PHE A 344 26.83 17.32 11.86
N ALA A 345 26.53 18.60 11.84
CA ALA A 345 27.47 19.61 12.34
C ALA A 345 26.74 20.71 13.12
N PRO A 346 27.43 21.37 14.06
CA PRO A 346 26.91 22.51 14.79
C PRO A 346 26.80 23.77 13.91
N TRP A 347 26.38 23.62 12.67
CA TRP A 347 26.15 24.75 11.78
C TRP A 347 24.81 25.36 12.12
N PRO A 348 24.76 26.64 12.51
CA PRO A 348 23.48 27.26 12.76
C PRO A 348 22.62 27.24 11.51
N ALA A 349 21.40 26.76 11.65
CA ALA A 349 20.44 26.74 10.54
C ALA A 349 20.30 28.17 9.96
N ARG A 350 20.47 28.34 8.65
CA ARG A 350 20.31 29.66 7.99
C ARG A 350 18.90 30.24 8.15
N ARG A 351 17.91 29.39 8.42
CA ARG A 351 16.53 29.78 8.75
C ARG A 351 15.99 28.82 9.79
N PRO A 352 15.31 29.31 10.84
CA PRO A 352 14.59 28.45 11.74
C PRO A 352 13.51 27.72 10.92
N THR A 353 13.58 26.39 10.90
CA THR A 353 12.54 25.58 10.29
C THR A 353 11.30 25.60 11.16
N ARG A 354 10.11 25.83 10.56
CA ARG A 354 8.82 25.82 11.27
C ARG A 354 8.38 24.40 11.68
N VAL A 355 9.14 23.40 11.34
CA VAL A 355 8.84 21.99 11.62
C VAL A 355 9.77 21.55 12.74
N ASN A 356 9.20 21.34 13.92
CA ASN A 356 9.87 20.56 14.96
C ASN A 356 9.97 19.12 14.44
N TYR A 357 11.13 18.79 13.89
CA TYR A 357 11.48 17.39 13.67
C TYR A 357 11.86 16.84 15.05
N ASP A 358 10.95 16.08 15.68
CA ASP A 358 11.37 15.07 16.63
C ASP A 358 12.11 13.96 15.86
N PHE A 359 13.30 14.31 15.36
CA PHE A 359 14.28 13.29 15.09
C PHE A 359 14.61 12.65 16.43
N LYS A 360 14.44 11.35 16.56
CA LYS A 360 15.25 10.57 17.48
C LYS A 360 16.69 10.77 17.00
N ALA A 361 17.31 11.88 17.38
CA ALA A 361 18.72 12.09 17.27
C ALA A 361 19.32 10.92 18.04
N GLY A 362 20.05 10.06 17.34
CA GLY A 362 21.04 9.24 17.98
C GLY A 362 21.96 10.24 18.69
N VAL A 363 21.71 10.43 19.95
CA VAL A 363 22.52 11.29 20.82
C VAL A 363 23.87 10.64 20.86
N LEU A 364 24.83 11.22 20.17
CA LEU A 364 26.23 11.09 20.55
C LEU A 364 26.36 11.89 21.87
N GLU A 365 25.99 11.23 22.98
CA GLU A 365 26.47 11.65 24.30
C GLU A 365 27.98 11.40 24.29
N GLN A 366 28.74 12.51 24.40
CA GLN A 366 30.13 12.45 24.78
C GLN A 366 30.25 12.26 26.30
#